data_17eaf6fe4d115b2bb6b20d872d3ce426
#
_entry.id   17eaf6fe4d115b2bb6b20d872d3ce426
#
_cell.length_a   1.000
_cell.length_b   1.000
_cell.length_c   1.000
_cell.angle_alpha   90.00
_cell.angle_beta   90.00
_cell.angle_gamma   90.00
#
_symmetry.space_group_name_H-M   'P 1'
#
loop_
_entity.id
_entity.type
_entity.pdbx_description
1 polymer ?
#
loop_
_entity_poly.entity_id
_entity_poly.type
_entity_poly.pdbx_seq_one_letter_code
_entity_poly.pdbx_strand_id
1 'polypeptide(L)'
;MYLELCISAGATLLATLGLVIYRLYFHPLARFPGPKLAAATKWYEFWYDVLVSPGGQFSAKVERLHDQYGPIVRINPQELHIRDPDLYEQVYTSSTKRDKWYNAARMTGKTADSFSTIPHDLHRRRRVANAPLMARRMVNAKKSVLSATTAALAANLKRAADSGEVVDLGILFIGYSLDVVGAFCFGRDLGAQEDLGLARNWYTVGRSMARITPIMKQFPGVAKVVARLPAAVVKRLWPDAVVVADLDKQMLSWILEHRAQEKKARDLGDVSLESSTLFDVIDNSRLPEEDKSAPRLVDEAVGIIVAGSETTAKILTRTAYELMSNPSVLMRAREELARAARQLEEPQLELVDLERLPYLASTLDLCCNMTAY
;
A
#
# COMPACT_ATOMS: atom_id res chain seq x y z
N MET A 1 -32.46 -30.70 24.14
CA MET A 1 -31.66 -29.44 24.22
C MET A 1 -30.30 -29.65 24.87
N TYR A 2 -30.16 -30.06 26.19
CA TYR A 2 -28.80 -30.26 26.78
C TYR A 2 -28.01 -31.39 26.13
N LEU A 3 -28.63 -32.53 25.81
CA LEU A 3 -27.97 -33.64 25.14
C LEU A 3 -27.48 -33.26 23.75
N GLU A 4 -28.27 -32.58 22.97
CA GLU A 4 -27.89 -32.10 21.62
C GLU A 4 -26.75 -31.07 21.68
N LEU A 5 -26.75 -30.19 22.69
CA LEU A 5 -25.65 -29.26 22.96
C LEU A 5 -24.36 -30.00 23.32
N CYS A 6 -24.41 -31.03 24.18
CA CYS A 6 -23.26 -31.86 24.54
C CYS A 6 -22.72 -32.66 23.35
N ILE A 7 -23.59 -33.22 22.51
CA ILE A 7 -23.20 -33.94 21.30
C ILE A 7 -22.54 -32.99 20.30
N SER A 8 -23.13 -31.80 20.05
CA SER A 8 -22.55 -30.81 19.13
C SER A 8 -21.21 -30.27 19.63
N ALA A 9 -21.07 -30.00 20.92
CA ALA A 9 -19.80 -29.59 21.54
C ALA A 9 -18.73 -30.66 21.42
N GLY A 10 -19.09 -31.94 21.70
CA GLY A 10 -18.20 -33.07 21.54
C GLY A 10 -17.74 -33.27 20.09
N ALA A 11 -18.66 -33.20 19.14
CA ALA A 11 -18.35 -33.29 17.71
C ALA A 11 -17.43 -32.15 17.25
N THR A 12 -17.67 -30.92 17.71
CA THR A 12 -16.83 -29.77 17.41
C THR A 12 -15.41 -29.94 17.98
N LEU A 13 -15.30 -30.41 19.20
CA LEU A 13 -13.99 -30.67 19.82
C LEU A 13 -13.20 -31.76 19.06
N LEU A 14 -13.85 -32.88 18.71
CA LEU A 14 -13.24 -33.95 17.93
C LEU A 14 -12.80 -33.47 16.53
N ALA A 15 -13.64 -32.69 15.85
CA ALA A 15 -13.31 -32.13 14.55
C ALA A 15 -12.12 -31.17 14.66
N THR A 16 -12.08 -30.31 15.68
CA THR A 16 -10.97 -29.40 15.93
C THR A 16 -9.66 -30.14 16.22
N LEU A 17 -9.72 -31.18 17.06
CA LEU A 17 -8.56 -32.04 17.37
C LEU A 17 -8.06 -32.78 16.12
N GLY A 18 -8.97 -33.34 15.34
CA GLY A 18 -8.64 -34.00 14.06
C GLY A 18 -7.99 -33.00 13.06
N LEU A 19 -8.50 -31.78 12.99
CA LEU A 19 -7.90 -30.74 12.15
C LEU A 19 -6.48 -30.34 12.61
N VAL A 20 -6.26 -30.23 13.91
CA VAL A 20 -4.93 -29.94 14.48
C VAL A 20 -3.95 -31.07 14.17
N ILE A 21 -4.35 -32.33 14.38
CA ILE A 21 -3.54 -33.50 14.06
C ILE A 21 -3.19 -33.55 12.57
N TYR A 22 -4.20 -33.35 11.70
CA TYR A 22 -3.98 -33.26 10.27
C TYR A 22 -2.95 -32.18 9.91
N ARG A 23 -3.10 -30.97 10.45
CA ARG A 23 -2.19 -29.84 10.18
C ARG A 23 -0.76 -30.08 10.62
N LEU A 24 -0.59 -30.76 11.75
CA LEU A 24 0.74 -31.04 12.31
C LEU A 24 1.48 -32.18 11.61
N TYR A 25 0.75 -33.20 11.13
CA TYR A 25 1.39 -34.43 10.69
C TYR A 25 1.07 -34.83 9.24
N PHE A 26 -0.09 -34.47 8.70
CA PHE A 26 -0.55 -34.92 7.39
C PHE A 26 -0.69 -33.82 6.35
N HIS A 27 -0.58 -32.54 6.74
CA HIS A 27 -0.65 -31.43 5.80
C HIS A 27 0.60 -31.39 4.90
N PRO A 28 0.51 -31.02 3.61
CA PRO A 28 1.67 -30.91 2.72
C PRO A 28 2.83 -30.06 3.27
N LEU A 29 2.52 -29.07 4.13
CA LEU A 29 3.51 -28.23 4.78
C LEU A 29 4.02 -28.79 6.12
N ALA A 30 3.62 -29.99 6.55
CA ALA A 30 4.04 -30.58 7.84
C ALA A 30 5.56 -30.81 7.92
N ARG A 31 6.20 -31.03 6.77
CA ARG A 31 7.66 -31.25 6.65
C ARG A 31 8.50 -30.01 6.88
N PHE A 32 7.91 -28.81 6.80
CA PHE A 32 8.67 -27.56 6.96
C PHE A 32 8.79 -27.19 8.44
N PRO A 33 9.98 -26.70 8.87
CA PRO A 33 10.21 -26.31 10.25
C PRO A 33 9.39 -25.08 10.64
N GLY A 34 9.10 -24.98 11.94
CA GLY A 34 8.37 -23.83 12.50
C GLY A 34 7.70 -24.17 13.83
N PRO A 35 7.12 -23.17 14.52
CA PRO A 35 6.41 -23.39 15.77
C PRO A 35 5.19 -24.30 15.56
N LYS A 36 5.05 -25.36 16.36
CA LYS A 36 3.91 -26.28 16.27
C LYS A 36 2.57 -25.56 16.44
N LEU A 37 2.53 -24.51 17.29
CA LEU A 37 1.33 -23.71 17.49
C LEU A 37 0.96 -22.91 16.23
N ALA A 38 1.94 -22.33 15.53
CA ALA A 38 1.72 -21.66 14.25
C ALA A 38 1.22 -22.65 13.17
N ALA A 39 1.80 -23.86 13.13
CA ALA A 39 1.34 -24.91 12.22
C ALA A 39 -0.09 -25.40 12.55
N ALA A 40 -0.51 -25.36 13.79
CA ALA A 40 -1.83 -25.81 14.23
C ALA A 40 -2.93 -24.76 14.00
N THR A 41 -2.64 -23.46 14.21
CA THR A 41 -3.68 -22.43 14.22
C THR A 41 -3.19 -21.04 13.78
N LYS A 42 -4.07 -20.29 13.12
CA LYS A 42 -3.84 -18.87 12.78
C LYS A 42 -3.87 -17.93 13.99
N TRP A 43 -4.35 -18.39 15.14
CA TRP A 43 -4.36 -17.59 16.37
C TRP A 43 -2.95 -17.22 16.83
N TYR A 44 -1.91 -17.93 16.36
CA TYR A 44 -0.52 -17.59 16.60
C TYR A 44 -0.14 -16.22 15.98
N GLU A 45 -0.48 -15.99 14.72
CA GLU A 45 -0.31 -14.69 14.05
C GLU A 45 -1.16 -13.61 14.73
N PHE A 46 -2.46 -13.91 14.94
CA PHE A 46 -3.39 -12.98 15.59
C PHE A 46 -2.90 -12.50 16.96
N TRP A 47 -2.29 -13.40 17.74
CA TRP A 47 -1.71 -13.05 19.03
C TRP A 47 -0.67 -11.94 18.90
N TYR A 48 0.30 -12.10 17.98
CA TYR A 48 1.38 -11.12 17.80
C TYR A 48 0.93 -9.85 17.08
N ASP A 49 -0.01 -9.92 16.16
CA ASP A 49 -0.44 -8.77 15.37
C ASP A 49 -1.52 -7.92 16.04
N VAL A 50 -2.37 -8.53 16.86
CA VAL A 50 -3.54 -7.84 17.42
C VAL A 50 -3.49 -7.71 18.94
N LEU A 51 -3.07 -8.77 19.66
CA LEU A 51 -3.16 -8.80 21.11
C LEU A 51 -1.88 -8.32 21.82
N VAL A 52 -0.70 -8.57 21.26
CA VAL A 52 0.57 -8.10 21.83
C VAL A 52 0.77 -6.63 21.50
N SER A 53 0.81 -5.77 22.54
CA SER A 53 1.06 -4.33 22.37
C SER A 53 2.47 -4.08 21.81
N PRO A 54 2.64 -3.11 20.90
CA PRO A 54 1.66 -2.15 20.34
C PRO A 54 0.86 -2.67 19.14
N GLY A 55 0.88 -3.97 18.84
CA GLY A 55 0.35 -4.59 17.63
C GLY A 55 1.39 -4.66 16.50
N GLY A 56 1.09 -5.45 15.45
CA GLY A 56 1.98 -5.59 14.29
C GLY A 56 3.32 -6.30 14.58
N GLN A 57 3.40 -7.09 15.65
CA GLN A 57 4.65 -7.72 16.11
C GLN A 57 4.97 -9.03 15.39
N PHE A 58 4.10 -9.49 14.49
CA PHE A 58 4.29 -10.78 13.85
C PHE A 58 5.48 -10.81 12.91
N SER A 59 5.72 -9.71 12.16
CA SER A 59 6.89 -9.62 11.27
C SER A 59 8.21 -9.75 12.04
N ALA A 60 8.37 -9.02 13.14
CA ALA A 60 9.55 -9.14 14.01
C ALA A 60 9.65 -10.52 14.67
N LYS A 61 8.50 -11.19 14.92
CA LYS A 61 8.50 -12.57 15.39
C LYS A 61 8.97 -13.52 14.31
N VAL A 62 8.53 -13.35 13.06
CA VAL A 62 8.93 -14.18 11.92
C VAL A 62 10.43 -14.06 11.66
N GLU A 63 11.02 -12.87 11.76
CA GLU A 63 12.46 -12.68 11.66
C GLU A 63 13.22 -13.57 12.64
N ARG A 64 12.84 -13.53 13.92
CA ARG A 64 13.44 -14.40 14.98
C ARG A 64 13.19 -15.89 14.73
N LEU A 65 12.09 -16.25 14.06
CA LEU A 65 11.85 -17.64 13.70
C LEU A 65 12.81 -18.11 12.60
N HIS A 66 13.21 -17.26 11.68
CA HIS A 66 14.26 -17.61 10.71
C HIS A 66 15.62 -17.86 11.36
N ASP A 67 15.97 -17.13 12.41
CA ASP A 67 17.21 -17.36 13.16
C ASP A 67 17.20 -18.73 13.86
N GLN A 68 16.00 -19.19 14.25
CA GLN A 68 15.81 -20.48 14.93
C GLN A 68 15.63 -21.67 13.98
N TYR A 69 14.91 -21.48 12.87
CA TYR A 69 14.44 -22.57 12.01
C TYR A 69 15.07 -22.58 10.61
N GLY A 70 15.83 -21.55 10.24
CA GLY A 70 16.48 -21.43 8.93
C GLY A 70 15.67 -20.65 7.88
N PRO A 71 16.07 -20.76 6.59
CA PRO A 71 15.59 -19.84 5.55
C PRO A 71 14.13 -20.03 5.13
N ILE A 72 13.52 -21.18 5.42
CA ILE A 72 12.12 -21.47 5.11
C ILE A 72 11.41 -21.88 6.38
N VAL A 73 10.42 -21.10 6.81
CA VAL A 73 9.71 -21.32 8.07
C VAL A 73 8.21 -21.40 7.84
N ARG A 74 7.56 -22.39 8.44
CA ARG A 74 6.10 -22.49 8.48
C ARG A 74 5.55 -21.58 9.57
N ILE A 75 4.98 -20.45 9.15
CA ILE A 75 4.51 -19.38 10.04
C ILE A 75 3.01 -19.46 10.36
N ASN A 76 2.24 -20.18 9.56
CA ASN A 76 0.81 -20.43 9.70
C ASN A 76 0.45 -21.84 9.21
N PRO A 77 -0.76 -22.35 9.47
CA PRO A 77 -1.13 -23.68 8.99
C PRO A 77 -0.96 -23.88 7.48
N GLN A 78 -1.09 -22.83 6.70
CA GLN A 78 -1.09 -22.85 5.23
C GLN A 78 -0.09 -21.88 4.60
N GLU A 79 0.83 -21.31 5.39
CA GLU A 79 1.77 -20.29 4.90
C GLU A 79 3.21 -20.65 5.29
N LEU A 80 4.11 -20.48 4.32
CA LEU A 80 5.56 -20.49 4.51
C LEU A 80 6.08 -19.06 4.34
N HIS A 81 7.05 -18.70 5.15
CA HIS A 81 7.85 -17.50 4.96
C HIS A 81 9.25 -17.90 4.50
N ILE A 82 9.77 -17.21 3.50
CA ILE A 82 11.04 -17.54 2.85
C ILE A 82 11.97 -16.35 2.99
N ARG A 83 13.15 -16.56 3.63
CA ARG A 83 14.25 -15.60 3.75
C ARG A 83 15.47 -16.14 2.98
N ASP A 84 15.25 -16.50 1.73
CA ASP A 84 16.28 -17.03 0.83
C ASP A 84 16.20 -16.26 -0.51
N PRO A 85 17.22 -15.40 -0.80
CA PRO A 85 17.24 -14.63 -2.04
C PRO A 85 17.26 -15.50 -3.31
N ASP A 86 17.85 -16.69 -3.26
CA ASP A 86 17.95 -17.59 -4.42
C ASP A 86 16.62 -18.19 -4.85
N LEU A 87 15.62 -18.16 -3.95
CA LEU A 87 14.25 -18.59 -4.24
C LEU A 87 13.37 -17.47 -4.83
N TYR A 88 13.83 -16.21 -4.82
CA TYR A 88 13.04 -15.07 -5.29
C TYR A 88 12.54 -15.26 -6.71
N GLU A 89 13.45 -15.56 -7.66
CA GLU A 89 13.10 -15.78 -9.06
C GLU A 89 12.14 -16.96 -9.26
N GLN A 90 12.24 -18.00 -8.43
CA GLN A 90 11.35 -19.16 -8.51
C GLN A 90 9.93 -18.82 -8.01
N VAL A 91 9.82 -17.94 -7.01
CA VAL A 91 8.53 -17.53 -6.44
C VAL A 91 7.85 -16.49 -7.32
N TYR A 92 8.61 -15.49 -7.83
CA TYR A 92 8.08 -14.34 -8.57
C TYR A 92 8.27 -14.45 -10.10
N THR A 93 8.56 -15.64 -10.61
CA THR A 93 8.68 -15.84 -12.06
C THR A 93 7.36 -15.57 -12.80
N SER A 94 7.47 -14.96 -13.98
CA SER A 94 6.34 -14.76 -14.88
C SER A 94 5.93 -16.02 -15.67
N SER A 95 6.78 -17.06 -15.68
CA SER A 95 6.55 -18.30 -16.43
C SER A 95 5.53 -19.24 -15.80
N THR A 96 5.24 -19.07 -14.50
CA THR A 96 4.32 -19.94 -13.77
C THR A 96 3.13 -19.16 -13.27
N LYS A 97 1.91 -19.59 -13.61
CA LYS A 97 0.69 -19.00 -13.09
C LYS A 97 0.52 -19.35 -11.61
N ARG A 98 0.34 -18.34 -10.78
CA ARG A 98 0.07 -18.49 -9.35
C ARG A 98 -1.04 -17.54 -8.92
N ASP A 99 -2.04 -18.07 -8.27
CA ASP A 99 -3.08 -17.29 -7.63
C ASP A 99 -2.58 -16.69 -6.32
N LYS A 100 -3.10 -15.54 -5.94
CA LYS A 100 -2.80 -14.95 -4.63
C LYS A 100 -3.46 -15.75 -3.52
N TRP A 101 -2.80 -15.82 -2.37
CA TRP A 101 -3.39 -16.42 -1.19
C TRP A 101 -4.60 -15.63 -0.71
N TYR A 102 -5.73 -16.32 -0.49
CA TYR A 102 -7.02 -15.69 -0.18
C TYR A 102 -6.95 -14.70 0.98
N ASN A 103 -6.37 -15.09 2.12
CA ASN A 103 -6.32 -14.22 3.29
C ASN A 103 -5.45 -12.98 3.06
N ALA A 104 -4.31 -13.12 2.38
CA ALA A 104 -3.47 -11.99 2.01
C ALA A 104 -4.19 -11.05 1.03
N ALA A 105 -4.87 -11.59 0.02
CA ALA A 105 -5.61 -10.79 -0.95
C ALA A 105 -6.81 -10.06 -0.33
N ARG A 106 -7.35 -10.51 0.81
CA ARG A 106 -8.49 -9.89 1.50
C ARG A 106 -8.11 -9.01 2.69
N MET A 107 -6.83 -8.84 2.97
CA MET A 107 -6.35 -8.09 4.14
C MET A 107 -6.72 -6.60 4.12
N THR A 108 -6.97 -6.02 2.95
CA THR A 108 -7.42 -4.62 2.82
C THR A 108 -8.93 -4.43 3.02
N GLY A 109 -9.71 -5.52 3.09
CA GLY A 109 -11.17 -5.49 3.06
C GLY A 109 -11.76 -5.26 1.66
N LYS A 110 -10.93 -4.92 0.67
CA LYS A 110 -11.32 -4.75 -0.74
C LYS A 110 -11.37 -6.09 -1.48
N THR A 111 -12.07 -6.14 -2.60
CA THR A 111 -12.26 -7.39 -3.35
C THR A 111 -12.07 -7.25 -4.86
N ALA A 112 -12.15 -6.04 -5.38
CA ALA A 112 -12.27 -5.79 -6.80
C ALA A 112 -11.09 -5.01 -7.42
N ASP A 113 -10.18 -4.46 -6.60
CA ASP A 113 -8.95 -3.81 -7.08
C ASP A 113 -7.94 -4.83 -7.63
N SER A 114 -6.93 -4.34 -8.32
CA SER A 114 -5.86 -5.19 -8.88
C SER A 114 -5.08 -5.90 -7.77
N PHE A 115 -4.87 -5.25 -6.61
CA PHE A 115 -4.14 -5.85 -5.50
C PHE A 115 -4.90 -7.03 -4.88
N SER A 116 -6.20 -6.90 -4.65
CA SER A 116 -7.05 -7.91 -4.00
C SER A 116 -7.56 -8.99 -4.97
N THR A 117 -7.25 -8.87 -6.26
CA THR A 117 -7.64 -9.86 -7.28
C THR A 117 -6.85 -11.15 -7.12
N ILE A 118 -7.52 -12.27 -6.82
CA ILE A 118 -6.92 -13.57 -6.54
C ILE A 118 -6.49 -14.30 -7.82
N PRO A 119 -7.38 -14.55 -8.83
CA PRO A 119 -7.01 -15.34 -9.98
C PRO A 119 -5.92 -14.65 -10.81
N HIS A 120 -4.85 -15.37 -11.11
CA HIS A 120 -3.68 -14.87 -11.83
C HIS A 120 -4.05 -14.15 -13.14
N ASP A 121 -4.88 -14.78 -13.99
CA ASP A 121 -5.18 -14.24 -15.32
C ASP A 121 -6.03 -12.95 -15.22
N LEU A 122 -6.95 -12.88 -14.26
CA LEU A 122 -7.75 -11.69 -14.00
C LEU A 122 -6.87 -10.56 -13.42
N HIS A 123 -6.01 -10.89 -12.45
CA HIS A 123 -5.04 -9.94 -11.91
C HIS A 123 -4.15 -9.36 -13.02
N ARG A 124 -3.62 -10.21 -13.90
CA ARG A 124 -2.79 -9.78 -15.03
C ARG A 124 -3.54 -8.84 -15.96
N ARG A 125 -4.78 -9.13 -16.32
CA ARG A 125 -5.60 -8.25 -17.17
C ARG A 125 -5.82 -6.89 -16.54
N ARG A 126 -6.18 -6.82 -15.26
CA ARG A 126 -6.39 -5.58 -14.52
C ARG A 126 -5.10 -4.78 -14.39
N ARG A 127 -3.98 -5.45 -14.06
CA ARG A 127 -2.67 -4.80 -13.97
C ARG A 127 -2.19 -4.23 -15.31
N VAL A 128 -2.40 -4.95 -16.41
CA VAL A 128 -2.06 -4.46 -17.75
C VAL A 128 -2.88 -3.21 -18.10
N ALA A 129 -4.15 -3.14 -17.70
CA ALA A 129 -4.98 -1.97 -17.91
C ALA A 129 -4.47 -0.73 -17.16
N ASN A 130 -3.91 -0.90 -15.96
CA ASN A 130 -3.36 0.20 -15.15
C ASN A 130 -1.92 0.58 -15.56
N ALA A 131 -1.19 -0.32 -16.21
CA ALA A 131 0.24 -0.15 -16.53
C ALA A 131 0.57 1.13 -17.30
N PRO A 132 -0.25 1.61 -18.25
CA PRO A 132 0.03 2.85 -18.97
C PRO A 132 0.16 4.08 -18.07
N LEU A 133 -0.60 4.16 -16.96
CA LEU A 133 -0.52 5.26 -16.00
C LEU A 133 0.86 5.32 -15.32
N MET A 134 1.45 4.18 -15.01
CA MET A 134 2.74 4.06 -14.32
C MET A 134 3.93 3.98 -15.28
N ALA A 135 3.69 4.06 -16.58
CA ALA A 135 4.74 4.00 -17.58
C ALA A 135 5.58 5.29 -17.59
N ARG A 136 6.89 5.16 -17.84
CA ARG A 136 7.83 6.30 -17.91
C ARG A 136 7.34 7.42 -18.87
N ARG A 137 6.67 7.05 -19.95
CA ARG A 137 6.04 8.00 -20.87
C ARG A 137 5.04 8.91 -20.16
N MET A 138 4.20 8.34 -19.28
CA MET A 138 3.20 9.12 -18.52
C MET A 138 3.86 10.00 -17.46
N VAL A 139 4.90 9.49 -16.78
CA VAL A 139 5.69 10.29 -15.83
C VAL A 139 6.30 11.51 -16.53
N ASN A 140 6.89 11.31 -17.70
CA ASN A 140 7.46 12.41 -18.50
C ASN A 140 6.38 13.41 -18.99
N ALA A 141 5.20 12.93 -19.41
CA ALA A 141 4.10 13.80 -19.83
C ALA A 141 3.55 14.66 -18.67
N LYS A 142 3.62 14.15 -17.45
CA LYS A 142 3.16 14.84 -16.23
C LYS A 142 4.28 15.49 -15.41
N LYS A 143 5.43 15.75 -16.03
CA LYS A 143 6.59 16.37 -15.38
C LYS A 143 6.24 17.72 -14.74
N SER A 144 5.42 18.53 -15.41
CA SER A 144 4.94 19.82 -14.89
C SER A 144 4.27 19.70 -13.53
N VAL A 145 3.42 18.69 -13.35
CA VAL A 145 2.75 18.37 -12.08
C VAL A 145 3.78 18.06 -10.99
N LEU A 146 4.73 17.17 -11.28
CA LEU A 146 5.76 16.79 -10.30
C LEU A 146 6.64 17.98 -9.92
N SER A 147 7.04 18.81 -10.89
CA SER A 147 7.85 20.01 -10.66
C SER A 147 7.10 21.04 -9.81
N ALA A 148 5.82 21.30 -10.11
CA ALA A 148 5.02 22.24 -9.34
C ALA A 148 4.82 21.79 -7.88
N THR A 149 4.48 20.51 -7.69
CA THR A 149 4.26 19.95 -6.36
C THR A 149 5.56 19.93 -5.52
N THR A 150 6.71 19.66 -6.17
CA THR A 150 8.02 19.70 -5.51
C THR A 150 8.45 21.13 -5.16
N ALA A 151 8.14 22.10 -6.03
CA ALA A 151 8.39 23.53 -5.75
C ALA A 151 7.57 24.01 -4.54
N ALA A 152 6.32 23.59 -4.41
CA ALA A 152 5.48 23.86 -3.24
C ALA A 152 6.08 23.29 -1.96
N LEU A 153 6.58 22.05 -2.00
CA LEU A 153 7.29 21.42 -0.86
C LEU A 153 8.53 22.24 -0.47
N ALA A 154 9.35 22.62 -1.45
CA ALA A 154 10.55 23.42 -1.19
C ALA A 154 10.21 24.80 -0.58
N ALA A 155 9.13 25.43 -1.05
CA ALA A 155 8.66 26.71 -0.50
C ALA A 155 8.17 26.56 0.96
N ASN A 156 7.46 25.48 1.28
CA ASN A 156 7.00 25.18 2.65
C ASN A 156 8.17 24.95 3.58
N LEU A 157 9.17 24.16 3.17
CA LEU A 157 10.38 23.91 3.95
C LEU A 157 11.18 25.22 4.17
N LYS A 158 11.30 26.04 3.13
CA LYS A 158 11.96 27.35 3.23
C LYS A 158 11.24 28.28 4.21
N ARG A 159 9.92 28.37 4.12
CA ARG A 159 9.08 29.19 5.03
C ARG A 159 9.29 28.77 6.49
N ALA A 160 9.28 27.46 6.75
CA ALA A 160 9.53 26.92 8.09
C ALA A 160 10.95 27.26 8.59
N ALA A 161 11.96 27.15 7.73
CA ALA A 161 13.33 27.49 8.06
C ALA A 161 13.48 29.02 8.36
N ASP A 162 12.83 29.86 7.55
CA ASP A 162 12.89 31.33 7.72
C ASP A 162 12.14 31.79 8.99
N SER A 163 11.04 31.09 9.37
CA SER A 163 10.27 31.40 10.59
C SER A 163 10.83 30.77 11.87
N GLY A 164 11.71 29.78 11.74
CA GLY A 164 12.19 28.97 12.87
C GLY A 164 11.13 28.00 13.43
N GLU A 165 10.04 27.76 12.69
CA GLU A 165 8.98 26.83 13.09
C GLU A 165 9.46 25.39 13.01
N VAL A 166 9.08 24.58 14.02
CA VAL A 166 9.34 23.12 14.02
C VAL A 166 8.29 22.43 13.19
N VAL A 167 8.73 21.73 12.15
CA VAL A 167 7.87 21.02 11.20
C VAL A 167 7.94 19.52 11.42
N ASP A 168 6.77 18.87 11.45
CA ASP A 168 6.67 17.42 11.34
C ASP A 168 6.84 17.01 9.86
N LEU A 169 8.05 16.53 9.51
CA LEU A 169 8.38 16.11 8.16
C LEU A 169 7.51 14.94 7.68
N GLY A 170 7.06 14.05 8.59
CA GLY A 170 6.18 12.94 8.23
C GLY A 170 4.85 13.44 7.69
N ILE A 171 4.25 14.43 8.36
CA ILE A 171 2.99 15.05 7.91
C ILE A 171 3.19 15.84 6.63
N LEU A 172 4.28 16.60 6.53
CA LEU A 172 4.59 17.38 5.33
C LEU A 172 4.78 16.47 4.10
N PHE A 173 5.51 15.35 4.24
CA PHE A 173 5.71 14.41 3.14
C PHE A 173 4.44 13.61 2.80
N ILE A 174 3.54 13.39 3.76
CA ILE A 174 2.21 12.85 3.44
C ILE A 174 1.43 13.85 2.58
N GLY A 175 1.40 15.13 2.95
CA GLY A 175 0.78 16.18 2.14
C GLY A 175 1.35 16.23 0.73
N TYR A 176 2.67 16.25 0.60
CA TYR A 176 3.35 16.19 -0.69
C TYR A 176 2.95 14.97 -1.53
N SER A 177 3.01 13.78 -0.94
CA SER A 177 2.71 12.54 -1.65
C SER A 177 1.25 12.45 -2.07
N LEU A 178 0.33 12.99 -1.26
CA LEU A 178 -1.09 13.09 -1.59
C LEU A 178 -1.33 14.01 -2.77
N ASP A 179 -0.72 15.20 -2.77
CA ASP A 179 -0.87 16.16 -3.87
C ASP A 179 -0.30 15.58 -5.16
N VAL A 180 0.85 14.89 -5.09
CA VAL A 180 1.40 14.18 -6.25
C VAL A 180 0.44 13.10 -6.76
N VAL A 181 -0.08 12.22 -5.89
CA VAL A 181 -1.01 11.16 -6.30
C VAL A 181 -2.33 11.73 -6.79
N GLY A 182 -2.84 12.76 -6.11
CA GLY A 182 -4.06 13.48 -6.50
C GLY A 182 -3.97 14.03 -7.92
N ALA A 183 -2.94 14.80 -8.18
CA ALA A 183 -2.74 15.46 -9.48
C ALA A 183 -2.32 14.45 -10.56
N PHE A 184 -1.43 13.51 -10.24
CA PHE A 184 -0.92 12.53 -11.19
C PHE A 184 -1.97 11.49 -11.59
N CYS A 185 -2.63 10.85 -10.62
CA CYS A 185 -3.53 9.73 -10.88
C CYS A 185 -4.97 10.16 -11.12
N PHE A 186 -5.40 11.26 -10.52
CA PHE A 186 -6.82 11.66 -10.53
C PHE A 186 -7.07 13.04 -11.19
N GLY A 187 -6.00 13.75 -11.59
CA GLY A 187 -6.11 15.09 -12.16
C GLY A 187 -6.70 16.11 -11.16
N ARG A 188 -6.45 15.93 -9.85
CA ARG A 188 -7.00 16.75 -8.78
C ARG A 188 -5.91 17.35 -7.92
N ASP A 189 -6.00 18.65 -7.72
CA ASP A 189 -5.26 19.33 -6.66
C ASP A 189 -5.98 19.09 -5.34
N LEU A 190 -5.29 18.47 -4.38
CA LEU A 190 -5.86 18.18 -3.05
C LEU A 190 -5.52 19.28 -2.05
N GLY A 191 -4.52 20.10 -2.30
CA GLY A 191 -4.06 21.17 -1.40
C GLY A 191 -3.53 20.66 -0.05
N ALA A 192 -3.07 19.42 0.01
CA ALA A 192 -2.68 18.77 1.26
C ALA A 192 -1.36 19.33 1.84
N GLN A 193 -0.55 19.97 1.02
CA GLN A 193 0.64 20.71 1.46
C GLN A 193 0.29 22.08 2.03
N GLU A 194 -0.84 22.66 1.65
CA GLU A 194 -1.33 23.96 2.16
C GLU A 194 -2.15 23.74 3.44
N ASP A 195 -2.94 22.67 3.48
CA ASP A 195 -3.72 22.26 4.66
C ASP A 195 -3.08 21.04 5.35
N LEU A 196 -2.19 21.30 6.29
CA LEU A 196 -1.59 20.23 7.12
C LEU A 196 -2.63 19.49 7.99
N GLY A 197 -3.82 20.06 8.21
CA GLY A 197 -4.94 19.36 8.84
C GLY A 197 -5.44 18.22 7.96
N LEU A 198 -5.57 18.45 6.66
CA LEU A 198 -5.90 17.43 5.68
C LEU A 198 -4.82 16.33 5.66
N ALA A 199 -3.53 16.69 5.61
CA ALA A 199 -2.44 15.72 5.65
C ALA A 199 -2.46 14.86 6.94
N ARG A 200 -2.75 15.44 8.11
CA ARG A 200 -2.93 14.71 9.38
C ARG A 200 -4.12 13.74 9.34
N ASN A 201 -5.23 14.16 8.74
CA ASN A 201 -6.39 13.28 8.55
C ASN A 201 -6.02 12.06 7.69
N TRP A 202 -5.28 12.26 6.60
CA TRP A 202 -4.80 11.17 5.76
C TRP A 202 -3.80 10.25 6.46
N TYR A 203 -2.92 10.78 7.29
CA TYR A 203 -2.08 9.95 8.15
C TYR A 203 -2.92 9.05 9.06
N THR A 204 -4.03 9.57 9.58
CA THR A 204 -4.97 8.80 10.37
C THR A 204 -5.65 7.69 9.55
N VAL A 205 -6.02 7.97 8.28
CA VAL A 205 -6.55 6.94 7.35
C VAL A 205 -5.57 5.79 7.19
N GLY A 206 -4.31 6.08 6.87
CA GLY A 206 -3.27 5.04 6.73
C GLY A 206 -3.08 4.21 7.99
N ARG A 207 -3.03 4.84 9.16
CA ARG A 207 -2.94 4.13 10.45
C ARG A 207 -4.16 3.26 10.72
N SER A 208 -5.35 3.75 10.40
CA SER A 208 -6.61 3.01 10.55
C SER A 208 -6.62 1.77 9.67
N MET A 209 -6.21 1.91 8.42
CA MET A 209 -6.07 0.77 7.51
C MET A 209 -5.04 -0.24 8.01
N ALA A 210 -3.88 0.21 8.49
CA ALA A 210 -2.87 -0.67 9.05
C ALA A 210 -3.38 -1.48 10.27
N ARG A 211 -4.19 -0.88 11.15
CA ARG A 211 -4.80 -1.55 12.31
C ARG A 211 -5.88 -2.56 11.91
N ILE A 212 -6.64 -2.26 10.85
CA ILE A 212 -7.71 -3.12 10.37
C ILE A 212 -7.15 -4.33 9.60
N THR A 213 -6.06 -4.17 8.90
CA THR A 213 -5.45 -5.17 8.02
C THR A 213 -5.26 -6.54 8.69
N PRO A 214 -4.66 -6.70 9.89
CA PRO A 214 -4.51 -7.99 10.53
C PRO A 214 -5.85 -8.66 10.87
N ILE A 215 -6.85 -7.86 11.23
CA ILE A 215 -8.20 -8.35 11.53
C ILE A 215 -8.88 -8.84 10.25
N MET A 216 -8.77 -8.08 9.15
CA MET A 216 -9.32 -8.49 7.86
C MET A 216 -8.62 -9.73 7.29
N LYS A 217 -7.30 -9.82 7.45
CA LYS A 217 -6.54 -11.02 7.07
C LYS A 217 -7.03 -12.24 7.83
N GLN A 218 -7.24 -12.12 9.13
CA GLN A 218 -7.69 -13.23 9.99
C GLN A 218 -9.16 -13.59 9.76
N PHE A 219 -10.01 -12.58 9.60
CA PHE A 219 -11.47 -12.71 9.49
C PHE A 219 -12.00 -11.98 8.25
N PRO A 220 -11.78 -12.49 7.03
CA PRO A 220 -12.18 -11.80 5.80
C PRO A 220 -13.68 -11.49 5.69
N GLY A 221 -14.51 -12.20 6.46
CA GLY A 221 -15.96 -11.96 6.54
C GLY A 221 -16.38 -10.75 7.38
N VAL A 222 -15.48 -10.21 8.21
CA VAL A 222 -15.81 -9.08 9.12
C VAL A 222 -16.25 -7.86 8.35
N ALA A 223 -15.64 -7.55 7.20
CA ALA A 223 -16.05 -6.42 6.36
C ALA A 223 -17.55 -6.50 5.98
N LYS A 224 -18.04 -7.71 5.62
CA LYS A 224 -19.45 -7.93 5.27
C LYS A 224 -20.38 -7.77 6.48
N VAL A 225 -19.93 -8.13 7.67
CA VAL A 225 -20.71 -7.94 8.91
C VAL A 225 -20.78 -6.46 9.26
N VAL A 226 -19.65 -5.77 9.26
CA VAL A 226 -19.55 -4.33 9.56
C VAL A 226 -20.40 -3.51 8.60
N ALA A 227 -20.41 -3.84 7.31
CA ALA A 227 -21.21 -3.14 6.30
C ALA A 227 -22.75 -3.26 6.53
N ARG A 228 -23.19 -4.24 7.34
CA ARG A 228 -24.63 -4.42 7.69
C ARG A 228 -25.02 -3.75 9.00
N LEU A 229 -24.07 -3.27 9.78
CA LEU A 229 -24.34 -2.61 11.05
C LEU A 229 -24.76 -1.15 10.84
N PRO A 230 -25.65 -0.60 11.70
CA PRO A 230 -25.95 0.84 11.68
C PRO A 230 -24.69 1.67 11.88
N ALA A 231 -24.56 2.77 11.11
CA ALA A 231 -23.36 3.64 11.16
C ALA A 231 -23.01 4.13 12.57
N ALA A 232 -24.02 4.40 13.42
CA ALA A 232 -23.79 4.79 14.81
C ALA A 232 -23.11 3.70 15.65
N VAL A 233 -23.44 2.42 15.40
CA VAL A 233 -22.81 1.26 16.06
C VAL A 233 -21.37 1.11 15.57
N VAL A 234 -21.15 1.19 14.26
CA VAL A 234 -19.81 1.11 13.67
C VAL A 234 -18.93 2.24 14.20
N LYS A 235 -19.42 3.48 14.22
CA LYS A 235 -18.71 4.65 14.75
C LYS A 235 -18.27 4.47 16.21
N ARG A 236 -19.11 3.83 17.03
CA ARG A 236 -18.82 3.60 18.45
C ARG A 236 -17.84 2.44 18.66
N LEU A 237 -17.99 1.33 17.93
CA LEU A 237 -17.23 0.10 18.14
C LEU A 237 -15.96 0.05 17.29
N TRP A 238 -15.97 0.68 16.14
CA TRP A 238 -14.88 0.61 15.16
C TRP A 238 -14.76 1.91 14.35
N PRO A 239 -14.32 2.99 14.97
CA PRO A 239 -14.21 4.31 14.32
C PRO A 239 -13.33 4.27 13.04
N ASP A 240 -12.29 3.45 13.03
CA ASP A 240 -11.40 3.29 11.87
C ASP A 240 -12.14 2.80 10.61
N ALA A 241 -13.18 1.97 10.76
CA ALA A 241 -13.97 1.50 9.62
C ALA A 241 -14.82 2.62 8.98
N VAL A 242 -15.22 3.63 9.75
CA VAL A 242 -15.95 4.80 9.23
C VAL A 242 -15.05 5.63 8.33
N VAL A 243 -13.80 5.83 8.74
CA VAL A 243 -12.80 6.58 7.96
C VAL A 243 -12.60 5.94 6.58
N VAL A 244 -12.49 4.62 6.53
CA VAL A 244 -12.37 3.88 5.25
C VAL A 244 -13.64 4.00 4.39
N ALA A 245 -14.82 3.93 5.02
CA ALA A 245 -16.09 4.06 4.29
C ALA A 245 -16.31 5.47 3.72
N ASP A 246 -15.82 6.51 4.39
CA ASP A 246 -15.91 7.89 3.90
C ASP A 246 -14.93 8.11 2.73
N LEU A 247 -13.77 7.45 2.73
CA LEU A 247 -12.87 7.44 1.59
C LEU A 247 -13.52 6.78 0.35
N ASP A 248 -14.24 5.69 0.53
CA ASP A 248 -14.99 5.05 -0.57
C ASP A 248 -16.00 6.00 -1.21
N LYS A 249 -16.77 6.74 -0.39
CA LYS A 249 -17.72 7.74 -0.88
C LYS A 249 -17.04 8.88 -1.64
N GLN A 250 -15.89 9.34 -1.14
CA GLN A 250 -15.10 10.37 -1.80
C GLN A 250 -14.59 9.90 -3.16
N MET A 251 -14.05 8.68 -3.24
CA MET A 251 -13.60 8.13 -4.52
C MET A 251 -14.75 7.94 -5.49
N LEU A 252 -15.91 7.53 -5.02
CA LEU A 252 -17.09 7.40 -5.88
C LEU A 252 -17.53 8.77 -6.46
N SER A 253 -17.53 9.83 -5.64
CA SER A 253 -17.85 11.18 -6.15
C SER A 253 -16.86 11.62 -7.24
N TRP A 254 -15.56 11.37 -7.05
CA TRP A 254 -14.53 11.70 -8.03
C TRP A 254 -14.71 10.97 -9.37
N ILE A 255 -15.08 9.69 -9.32
CA ILE A 255 -15.35 8.89 -10.52
C ILE A 255 -16.57 9.46 -11.28
N LEU A 256 -17.65 9.76 -10.57
CA LEU A 256 -18.87 10.25 -11.20
C LEU A 256 -18.68 11.66 -11.80
N GLU A 257 -17.98 12.54 -11.10
CA GLU A 257 -17.61 13.87 -11.57
C GLU A 257 -16.70 13.80 -12.80
N HIS A 258 -15.68 12.95 -12.76
CA HIS A 258 -14.76 12.73 -13.87
C HIS A 258 -15.51 12.26 -15.13
N ARG A 259 -16.36 11.26 -15.04
CA ARG A 259 -17.15 10.74 -16.15
C ARG A 259 -18.12 11.79 -16.72
N ALA A 260 -18.66 12.64 -15.87
CA ALA A 260 -19.51 13.75 -16.33
C ALA A 260 -18.71 14.83 -17.08
N GLN A 261 -17.49 15.12 -16.64
CA GLN A 261 -16.58 16.06 -17.30
C GLN A 261 -16.03 15.49 -18.61
N GLU A 262 -15.61 14.24 -18.64
CA GLU A 262 -15.09 13.58 -19.83
C GLU A 262 -16.12 13.54 -20.97
N LYS A 263 -17.39 13.30 -20.67
CA LYS A 263 -18.46 13.36 -21.64
C LYS A 263 -18.54 14.73 -22.31
N LYS A 264 -18.37 15.82 -21.53
CA LYS A 264 -18.34 17.19 -22.07
C LYS A 264 -17.08 17.47 -22.90
N ALA A 265 -15.92 16.98 -22.46
CA ALA A 265 -14.64 17.20 -23.16
C ALA A 265 -14.57 16.46 -24.50
N ARG A 266 -15.11 15.24 -24.58
CA ARG A 266 -15.24 14.49 -25.84
C ARG A 266 -16.11 15.24 -26.86
N ASP A 267 -17.18 15.85 -26.39
CA ASP A 267 -18.04 16.65 -27.26
C ASP A 267 -17.33 17.89 -27.80
N LEU A 268 -16.23 18.34 -27.15
CA LEU A 268 -15.41 19.50 -27.54
C LEU A 268 -14.09 19.14 -28.25
N GLY A 269 -13.71 17.86 -28.31
CA GLY A 269 -12.52 17.39 -29.03
C GLY A 269 -11.16 17.65 -28.32
N ASP A 270 -11.16 17.96 -27.03
CA ASP A 270 -9.96 18.29 -26.25
C ASP A 270 -9.52 17.11 -25.35
N VAL A 271 -8.60 16.27 -25.86
CA VAL A 271 -8.02 15.15 -25.09
C VAL A 271 -6.50 15.18 -25.21
N SER A 272 -5.82 15.49 -24.11
CA SER A 272 -4.35 15.45 -24.03
C SER A 272 -3.87 14.29 -23.13
N LEU A 273 -2.64 13.81 -23.37
CA LEU A 273 -2.00 12.78 -22.53
C LEU A 273 -1.70 13.31 -21.12
N GLU A 274 -1.47 14.59 -20.99
CA GLU A 274 -1.18 15.28 -19.72
C GLU A 274 -2.40 15.32 -18.80
N SER A 275 -3.60 15.40 -19.36
CA SER A 275 -4.86 15.36 -18.61
C SER A 275 -5.34 13.95 -18.29
N SER A 276 -4.72 12.91 -18.87
CA SER A 276 -5.14 11.51 -18.68
C SER A 276 -5.04 11.05 -17.23
N THR A 277 -6.10 10.48 -16.70
CA THR A 277 -6.23 10.00 -15.31
C THR A 277 -6.26 8.47 -15.25
N LEU A 278 -6.28 7.91 -14.03
CA LEU A 278 -6.55 6.49 -13.80
C LEU A 278 -7.86 6.06 -14.45
N PHE A 279 -8.88 6.90 -14.35
CA PHE A 279 -10.22 6.57 -14.86
C PHE A 279 -10.21 6.50 -16.38
N ASP A 280 -9.54 7.43 -17.05
CA ASP A 280 -9.38 7.42 -18.52
C ASP A 280 -8.63 6.19 -19.00
N VAL A 281 -7.53 5.84 -18.30
CA VAL A 281 -6.71 4.69 -18.65
C VAL A 281 -7.50 3.39 -18.53
N ILE A 282 -8.34 3.25 -17.51
CA ILE A 282 -9.16 2.06 -17.32
C ILE A 282 -10.36 2.06 -18.29
N ASP A 283 -11.08 3.16 -18.40
CA ASP A 283 -12.28 3.26 -19.26
C ASP A 283 -11.94 3.05 -20.74
N ASN A 284 -10.76 3.49 -21.18
CA ASN A 284 -10.24 3.27 -22.54
C ASN A 284 -9.49 1.93 -22.72
N SER A 285 -9.37 1.11 -21.67
CA SER A 285 -8.71 -0.21 -21.73
C SER A 285 -9.56 -1.27 -22.43
N ARG A 286 -8.93 -2.42 -22.70
CA ARG A 286 -9.62 -3.62 -23.24
C ARG A 286 -10.31 -4.46 -22.16
N LEU A 287 -10.51 -3.92 -20.97
CA LEU A 287 -11.26 -4.61 -19.92
C LEU A 287 -12.75 -4.73 -20.30
N PRO A 288 -13.44 -5.82 -19.88
CA PRO A 288 -14.88 -5.91 -19.99
C PRO A 288 -15.57 -4.80 -19.20
N GLU A 289 -16.77 -4.40 -19.57
CA GLU A 289 -17.52 -3.30 -18.93
C GLU A 289 -17.80 -3.54 -17.44
N GLU A 290 -17.96 -4.79 -17.03
CA GLU A 290 -18.09 -5.17 -15.62
C GLU A 290 -16.84 -4.78 -14.79
N ASP A 291 -15.65 -4.89 -15.37
CA ASP A 291 -14.38 -4.50 -14.76
C ASP A 291 -14.12 -2.97 -14.80
N LYS A 292 -14.98 -2.20 -15.47
CA LYS A 292 -14.99 -0.73 -15.51
C LYS A 292 -16.09 -0.14 -14.63
N SER A 293 -16.83 -0.95 -13.89
CA SER A 293 -17.92 -0.48 -13.02
C SER A 293 -17.42 0.46 -11.93
N ALA A 294 -18.25 1.45 -11.54
CA ALA A 294 -17.87 2.43 -10.52
C ALA A 294 -17.44 1.80 -9.18
N PRO A 295 -18.12 0.77 -8.64
CA PRO A 295 -17.64 0.10 -7.42
C PRO A 295 -16.25 -0.51 -7.55
N ARG A 296 -15.93 -1.09 -8.71
CA ARG A 296 -14.59 -1.64 -8.97
C ARG A 296 -13.54 -0.53 -9.05
N LEU A 297 -13.87 0.59 -9.70
CA LEU A 297 -12.97 1.74 -9.79
C LEU A 297 -12.73 2.41 -8.43
N VAL A 298 -13.73 2.42 -7.54
CA VAL A 298 -13.55 2.86 -6.14
C VAL A 298 -12.49 2.02 -5.44
N ASP A 299 -12.58 0.70 -5.52
CA ASP A 299 -11.59 -0.19 -4.89
C ASP A 299 -10.17 0.07 -5.45
N GLU A 300 -10.04 0.27 -6.78
CA GLU A 300 -8.76 0.58 -7.42
C GLU A 300 -8.20 1.95 -6.99
N ALA A 301 -9.04 2.99 -6.97
CA ALA A 301 -8.64 4.34 -6.59
C ALA A 301 -8.20 4.42 -5.13
N VAL A 302 -8.94 3.79 -4.22
CA VAL A 302 -8.56 3.68 -2.79
C VAL A 302 -7.21 2.97 -2.66
N GLY A 303 -7.02 1.87 -3.38
CA GLY A 303 -5.76 1.14 -3.38
C GLY A 303 -4.58 2.02 -3.81
N ILE A 304 -4.74 2.76 -4.90
CA ILE A 304 -3.68 3.62 -5.45
C ILE A 304 -3.37 4.81 -4.55
N ILE A 305 -4.38 5.54 -4.05
CA ILE A 305 -4.12 6.73 -3.25
C ILE A 305 -3.45 6.38 -1.91
N VAL A 306 -3.89 5.32 -1.26
CA VAL A 306 -3.29 4.87 0.01
C VAL A 306 -1.88 4.33 -0.21
N ALA A 307 -1.68 3.48 -1.22
CA ALA A 307 -0.37 2.91 -1.51
C ALA A 307 0.65 3.99 -1.92
N GLY A 308 0.25 4.93 -2.78
CA GLY A 308 1.15 5.96 -3.30
C GLY A 308 1.50 7.04 -2.28
N SER A 309 0.60 7.39 -1.37
CA SER A 309 0.86 8.46 -0.40
C SER A 309 1.70 7.98 0.79
N GLU A 310 1.28 6.94 1.51
CA GLU A 310 1.90 6.56 2.78
C GLU A 310 3.29 5.97 2.61
N THR A 311 3.50 5.09 1.62
CA THR A 311 4.80 4.44 1.41
C THR A 311 5.86 5.45 0.99
N THR A 312 5.52 6.34 0.05
CA THR A 312 6.42 7.41 -0.42
C THR A 312 6.78 8.36 0.71
N ALA A 313 5.80 8.82 1.48
CA ALA A 313 6.04 9.70 2.63
C ALA A 313 6.96 9.06 3.68
N LYS A 314 6.80 7.77 3.98
CA LYS A 314 7.68 7.03 4.91
C LYS A 314 9.12 6.99 4.41
N ILE A 315 9.33 6.68 3.14
CA ILE A 315 10.67 6.65 2.54
C ILE A 315 11.30 8.05 2.61
N LEU A 316 10.58 9.09 2.21
CA LEU A 316 11.07 10.47 2.27
C LEU A 316 11.42 10.88 3.71
N THR A 317 10.56 10.56 4.67
CA THR A 317 10.79 10.85 6.09
C THR A 317 12.03 10.13 6.61
N ARG A 318 12.19 8.86 6.28
CA ARG A 318 13.36 8.07 6.69
C ARG A 318 14.62 8.60 6.03
N THR A 319 14.59 8.87 4.74
CA THR A 319 15.73 9.45 4.01
C THR A 319 16.17 10.80 4.60
N ALA A 320 15.20 11.68 4.87
CA ALA A 320 15.49 12.96 5.50
C ALA A 320 16.11 12.78 6.90
N TYR A 321 15.58 11.88 7.70
CA TYR A 321 16.15 11.55 9.01
C TYR A 321 17.59 11.05 8.93
N GLU A 322 17.85 10.08 8.03
CA GLU A 322 19.20 9.51 7.86
C GLU A 322 20.20 10.55 7.35
N LEU A 323 19.80 11.38 6.40
CA LEU A 323 20.66 12.47 5.91
C LEU A 323 20.97 13.50 6.98
N MET A 324 19.99 13.92 7.78
CA MET A 324 20.18 14.90 8.86
C MET A 324 20.99 14.30 10.01
N SER A 325 20.85 13.02 10.30
CA SER A 325 21.59 12.31 11.33
C SER A 325 23.04 12.01 10.95
N ASN A 326 23.37 12.09 9.64
CA ASN A 326 24.70 11.78 9.11
C ASN A 326 25.26 12.96 8.27
N PRO A 327 25.82 14.01 8.89
CA PRO A 327 26.25 15.23 8.18
C PRO A 327 27.24 14.98 7.05
N SER A 328 28.13 13.99 7.18
CA SER A 328 29.09 13.64 6.13
C SER A 328 28.42 13.09 4.88
N VAL A 329 27.38 12.28 5.05
CA VAL A 329 26.55 11.75 3.94
C VAL A 329 25.80 12.88 3.25
N LEU A 330 25.19 13.75 4.06
CA LEU A 330 24.45 14.92 3.56
C LEU A 330 25.36 15.87 2.76
N MET A 331 26.54 16.19 3.28
CA MET A 331 27.51 17.06 2.57
C MET A 331 27.90 16.44 1.23
N ARG A 332 28.22 15.16 1.20
CA ARG A 332 28.64 14.47 -0.02
C ARG A 332 27.53 14.41 -1.08
N ALA A 333 26.27 14.17 -0.65
CA ALA A 333 25.13 14.23 -1.56
C ALA A 333 24.91 15.65 -2.12
N ARG A 334 25.06 16.68 -1.28
CA ARG A 334 24.99 18.09 -1.70
C ARG A 334 26.10 18.47 -2.68
N GLU A 335 27.32 18.01 -2.45
CA GLU A 335 28.45 18.25 -3.36
C GLU A 335 28.23 17.61 -4.73
N GLU A 336 27.69 16.38 -4.77
CA GLU A 336 27.37 15.69 -6.01
C GLU A 336 26.28 16.47 -6.79
N LEU A 337 25.18 16.84 -6.14
CA LEU A 337 24.12 17.65 -6.72
C LEU A 337 24.61 19.01 -7.22
N ALA A 338 25.40 19.71 -6.41
CA ALA A 338 25.94 21.03 -6.79
C ALA A 338 26.94 20.94 -7.95
N ARG A 339 27.68 19.83 -8.07
CA ARG A 339 28.59 19.58 -9.20
C ARG A 339 27.80 19.32 -10.47
N ALA A 340 26.76 18.48 -10.40
CA ALA A 340 25.88 18.19 -11.52
C ALA A 340 25.16 19.45 -12.02
N ALA A 341 24.59 20.25 -11.13
CA ALA A 341 23.89 21.51 -11.48
C ALA A 341 24.81 22.53 -12.17
N ARG A 342 26.11 22.59 -11.79
CA ARG A 342 27.09 23.49 -12.46
C ARG A 342 27.49 23.09 -13.87
N GLN A 343 27.21 21.84 -14.25
CA GLN A 343 27.52 21.33 -15.60
C GLN A 343 26.38 21.55 -16.60
N LEU A 344 25.23 22.04 -16.14
CA LEU A 344 24.08 22.32 -16.97
C LEU A 344 24.06 23.81 -17.37
N GLU A 345 23.59 24.07 -18.59
CA GLU A 345 23.36 25.43 -19.08
C GLU A 345 22.21 26.12 -18.31
N GLU A 346 21.20 25.33 -17.91
CA GLU A 346 20.13 25.76 -17.00
C GLU A 346 20.33 25.08 -15.63
N PRO A 347 20.22 25.81 -14.50
CA PRO A 347 20.53 25.27 -13.18
C PRO A 347 19.48 24.29 -12.62
N GLN A 348 18.55 23.82 -13.46
CA GLN A 348 17.49 22.90 -13.05
C GLN A 348 17.81 21.47 -13.51
N LEU A 349 18.15 20.60 -12.52
CA LEU A 349 18.36 19.17 -12.73
C LEU A 349 17.03 18.49 -13.10
N GLU A 350 17.05 17.75 -14.18
CA GLU A 350 15.95 16.91 -14.60
C GLU A 350 16.00 15.52 -13.94
N LEU A 351 14.89 14.75 -13.98
CA LEU A 351 14.85 13.40 -13.46
C LEU A 351 15.97 12.51 -14.05
N VAL A 352 16.22 12.64 -15.34
CA VAL A 352 17.29 11.90 -16.04
C VAL A 352 18.68 12.22 -15.50
N ASP A 353 18.94 13.46 -15.10
CA ASP A 353 20.20 13.89 -14.53
C ASP A 353 20.36 13.35 -13.11
N LEU A 354 19.30 13.41 -12.30
CA LEU A 354 19.29 12.87 -10.93
C LEU A 354 19.50 11.35 -10.90
N GLU A 355 18.90 10.60 -11.82
CA GLU A 355 19.07 9.15 -11.96
C GLU A 355 20.51 8.73 -12.29
N ARG A 356 21.30 9.62 -12.86
CA ARG A 356 22.72 9.38 -13.21
C ARG A 356 23.69 9.69 -12.07
N LEU A 357 23.23 10.21 -10.95
CA LEU A 357 24.07 10.55 -9.80
C LEU A 357 24.27 9.31 -8.92
N PRO A 358 25.46 8.68 -8.95
CA PRO A 358 25.64 7.38 -8.33
C PRO A 358 25.55 7.42 -6.80
N TYR A 359 26.02 8.51 -6.18
CA TYR A 359 25.98 8.62 -4.73
C TYR A 359 24.55 8.89 -4.22
N LEU A 360 23.81 9.76 -4.91
CA LEU A 360 22.39 10.01 -4.63
C LEU A 360 21.57 8.74 -4.80
N ALA A 361 21.73 8.02 -5.92
CA ALA A 361 21.04 6.77 -6.19
C ALA A 361 21.33 5.72 -5.10
N SER A 362 22.61 5.50 -4.77
CA SER A 362 22.99 4.55 -3.71
C SER A 362 22.45 4.93 -2.34
N THR A 363 22.38 6.23 -2.03
CA THR A 363 21.79 6.72 -0.77
C THR A 363 20.31 6.43 -0.70
N LEU A 364 19.58 6.67 -1.79
CA LEU A 364 18.14 6.38 -1.87
C LEU A 364 17.86 4.88 -1.80
N ASP A 365 18.62 4.06 -2.52
CA ASP A 365 18.50 2.60 -2.47
C ASP A 365 18.72 2.06 -1.06
N LEU A 366 19.75 2.56 -0.35
CA LEU A 366 20.00 2.17 1.03
C LEU A 366 18.81 2.53 1.93
N CYS A 367 18.28 3.76 1.84
CA CYS A 367 17.13 4.19 2.62
C CYS A 367 15.87 3.37 2.30
N CYS A 368 15.62 3.03 1.03
CA CYS A 368 14.53 2.15 0.63
C CYS A 368 14.67 0.76 1.24
N ASN A 369 15.87 0.18 1.21
CA ASN A 369 16.14 -1.14 1.78
C ASN A 369 15.99 -1.14 3.31
N MET A 370 16.36 -0.07 4.00
CA MET A 370 16.20 0.07 5.46
C MET A 370 14.74 0.24 5.90
N THR A 371 13.84 0.64 5.01
CA THR A 371 12.40 0.75 5.31
C THR A 371 11.61 -0.52 5.04
N ALA A 372 12.23 -1.51 4.41
CA ALA A 372 11.61 -2.80 4.11
C ALA A 372 11.56 -3.78 5.31
N TYR A 373 12.11 -3.37 6.48
CA TYR A 373 12.14 -4.17 7.72
C TYR A 373 11.33 -3.55 8.84
#